data_66852567a0fac07ae2003560927ada4b
#
_entry.id   66852567a0fac07ae2003560927ada4b
#
_cell.length_a   1.000
_cell.length_b   1.000
_cell.length_c   1.000
_cell.angle_alpha   90.00
_cell.angle_beta   90.00
_cell.angle_gamma   90.00
#
_symmetry.space_group_name_H-M   'P 1'
#
loop_
_entity.id
_entity.type
_entity.pdbx_description
1 polymer ?
#
loop_
_entity_poly.entity_id
_entity_poly.type
_entity_poly.pdbx_seq_one_letter_code
_entity_poly.pdbx_strand_id
1 'polypeptide(L)'
;MKGLELSRAFWEDAVRPAIRETCPVLLPRLAAGLCGGGSDCLGYDDELSHDHGYAAGCMLFLAPEDAETHGFLLSALYDRLPREFLGVKTEHRSRQGNGRYGVKTTGQFLLEQTGLFHTPETWREWMAIPSYALAAACAGEIFHDGSGSMTGIRETLRTGMPEDVRVKKIAGHAVLMAQSGQYNVSRCRRHGEEAAARLACCEFVNHTLAMLFLLNERHMPFYKWAFRAAKELPKLSELIPTLEALLREPDEDTIERVSAAVIEELRAQGLTDGGWDFLEPHAYAVMRRIRNPEIAALHIMEV
;
A
#
# COMPACT_ATOMS: atom_id res chain seq x y z
N MET A 1 -12.25 4.96 20.75
CA MET A 1 -12.18 3.61 20.14
C MET A 1 -11.60 3.78 18.75
N LYS A 2 -10.69 2.92 18.34
CA LYS A 2 -10.13 2.93 16.98
C LYS A 2 -11.12 2.39 15.96
N GLY A 3 -11.02 2.83 14.71
CA GLY A 3 -11.96 2.46 13.65
C GLY A 3 -12.02 0.95 13.37
N LEU A 4 -10.87 0.25 13.41
CA LEU A 4 -10.84 -1.21 13.30
C LEU A 4 -11.56 -1.92 14.46
N GLU A 5 -11.38 -1.43 15.70
CA GLU A 5 -12.05 -1.98 16.88
C GLU A 5 -13.58 -1.79 16.79
N LEU A 6 -14.01 -0.58 16.38
CA LEU A 6 -15.42 -0.25 16.18
C LEU A 6 -16.06 -1.13 15.10
N SER A 7 -15.36 -1.27 13.97
CA SER A 7 -15.80 -2.10 12.84
C SER A 7 -15.91 -3.58 13.22
N ARG A 8 -14.93 -4.10 13.99
CA ARG A 8 -14.97 -5.47 14.51
C ARG A 8 -16.13 -5.68 15.47
N ALA A 9 -16.35 -4.77 16.43
CA ALA A 9 -17.47 -4.85 17.37
C ALA A 9 -18.80 -4.80 16.61
N PHE A 10 -18.93 -3.94 15.60
CA PHE A 10 -20.13 -3.87 14.77
C PHE A 10 -20.40 -5.20 14.03
N TRP A 11 -19.33 -5.84 13.50
CA TRP A 11 -19.47 -7.17 12.90
C TRP A 11 -19.97 -8.20 13.92
N GLU A 12 -19.35 -8.31 15.10
CA GLU A 12 -19.65 -9.36 16.07
C GLU A 12 -21.04 -9.18 16.72
N ASP A 13 -21.44 -7.95 17.03
CA ASP A 13 -22.61 -7.67 17.84
C ASP A 13 -23.86 -7.32 17.02
N ALA A 14 -23.71 -6.86 15.77
CA ALA A 14 -24.84 -6.47 14.94
C ALA A 14 -24.94 -7.28 13.64
N VAL A 15 -23.87 -7.32 12.83
CA VAL A 15 -23.95 -7.89 11.47
C VAL A 15 -24.02 -9.41 11.49
N ARG A 16 -23.07 -10.05 12.17
CA ARG A 16 -22.99 -11.51 12.25
C ARG A 16 -24.23 -12.17 12.87
N PRO A 17 -24.81 -11.67 13.98
CA PRO A 17 -26.07 -12.18 14.49
C PRO A 17 -27.23 -12.05 13.50
N ALA A 18 -27.37 -10.90 12.84
CA ALA A 18 -28.41 -10.68 11.83
C ALA A 18 -28.28 -11.65 10.63
N ILE A 19 -27.06 -11.92 10.16
CA ILE A 19 -26.83 -12.92 9.10
C ILE A 19 -27.17 -14.32 9.61
N ARG A 20 -26.75 -14.66 10.84
CA ARG A 20 -27.03 -15.98 11.44
C ARG A 20 -28.54 -16.26 11.55
N GLU A 21 -29.34 -15.25 11.84
CA GLU A 21 -30.78 -15.36 11.94
C GLU A 21 -31.46 -15.42 10.57
N THR A 22 -31.03 -14.59 9.61
CA THR A 22 -31.74 -14.39 8.33
C THR A 22 -31.26 -15.31 7.22
N CYS A 23 -29.92 -15.53 7.10
CA CYS A 23 -29.30 -16.31 6.02
C CYS A 23 -28.01 -17.00 6.47
N PRO A 24 -28.09 -17.94 7.44
CA PRO A 24 -26.91 -18.60 8.02
C PRO A 24 -26.03 -19.34 7.01
N VAL A 25 -26.60 -19.76 5.91
CA VAL A 25 -25.92 -20.44 4.77
C VAL A 25 -24.80 -19.57 4.14
N LEU A 26 -24.83 -18.24 4.34
CA LEU A 26 -23.80 -17.34 3.82
C LEU A 26 -22.58 -17.24 4.72
N LEU A 27 -22.66 -17.53 6.01
CA LEU A 27 -21.51 -17.41 6.91
C LEU A 27 -20.28 -18.22 6.45
N PRO A 28 -20.38 -19.48 5.98
CA PRO A 28 -19.22 -20.21 5.47
C PRO A 28 -18.75 -19.75 4.07
N ARG A 29 -19.44 -18.83 3.42
CA ARG A 29 -19.20 -18.41 2.02
C ARG A 29 -18.78 -16.95 1.88
N LEU A 30 -19.01 -16.11 2.90
CA LEU A 30 -18.63 -14.70 2.89
C LEU A 30 -17.38 -14.45 3.71
N ALA A 31 -16.74 -13.32 3.42
CA ALA A 31 -15.79 -12.71 4.34
C ALA A 31 -16.33 -11.36 4.85
N ALA A 32 -15.87 -10.96 6.04
CA ALA A 32 -16.20 -9.69 6.65
C ALA A 32 -14.94 -9.03 7.20
N GLY A 33 -14.80 -7.72 7.03
CA GLY A 33 -13.63 -6.99 7.49
C GLY A 33 -13.74 -5.50 7.30
N LEU A 34 -12.67 -4.80 7.63
CA LEU A 34 -12.45 -3.41 7.25
C LEU A 34 -11.09 -3.32 6.56
N CYS A 35 -11.08 -2.98 5.27
CA CYS A 35 -9.89 -2.93 4.42
C CYS A 35 -9.84 -1.62 3.63
N GLY A 36 -8.65 -1.26 3.15
CA GLY A 36 -8.45 -0.08 2.30
C GLY A 36 -7.41 0.90 2.84
N GLY A 37 -7.26 2.05 2.17
CA GLY A 37 -6.20 3.03 2.45
C GLY A 37 -6.47 3.99 3.62
N GLY A 38 -7.49 3.77 4.44
CA GLY A 38 -7.81 4.63 5.58
C GLY A 38 -6.79 4.57 6.71
N SER A 39 -6.70 5.64 7.50
CA SER A 39 -5.86 5.68 8.71
C SER A 39 -6.21 4.58 9.71
N ASP A 40 -7.47 4.25 9.83
CA ASP A 40 -7.98 3.16 10.66
C ASP A 40 -7.48 1.78 10.18
N CYS A 41 -7.52 1.52 8.85
CA CYS A 41 -6.98 0.28 8.29
C CYS A 41 -5.47 0.13 8.51
N LEU A 42 -4.74 1.23 8.62
CA LEU A 42 -3.31 1.25 8.93
C LEU A 42 -3.03 1.26 10.45
N GLY A 43 -4.06 1.42 11.30
CA GLY A 43 -3.90 1.57 12.75
C GLY A 43 -3.37 2.94 13.19
N TYR A 44 -3.40 3.94 12.29
CA TYR A 44 -2.85 5.29 12.48
C TYR A 44 -3.91 6.33 12.82
N ASP A 45 -5.16 5.91 12.95
CA ASP A 45 -6.28 6.77 13.31
C ASP A 45 -6.14 7.34 14.74
N ASP A 46 -6.57 8.59 14.88
CA ASP A 46 -6.58 9.39 16.10
C ASP A 46 -7.87 10.22 16.15
N GLU A 47 -7.98 11.15 17.11
CA GLU A 47 -9.17 12.01 17.26
C GLU A 47 -9.42 12.88 16.01
N LEU A 48 -8.36 13.33 15.33
CA LEU A 48 -8.49 14.09 14.08
C LEU A 48 -9.05 13.27 12.94
N SER A 49 -8.84 11.95 12.97
CA SER A 49 -9.35 11.04 11.94
C SER A 49 -10.86 10.83 12.02
N HIS A 50 -11.51 11.29 13.09
CA HIS A 50 -12.96 11.19 13.28
C HIS A 50 -13.76 12.25 12.49
N ASP A 51 -13.11 13.25 11.92
CA ASP A 51 -13.74 14.30 11.12
C ASP A 51 -14.16 13.80 9.70
N HIS A 52 -13.58 12.70 9.22
CA HIS A 52 -13.81 12.19 7.89
C HIS A 52 -13.94 10.66 7.83
N GLY A 53 -15.15 10.18 7.56
CA GLY A 53 -15.41 8.75 7.32
C GLY A 53 -15.35 7.86 8.56
N TYR A 54 -15.34 8.41 9.78
CA TYR A 54 -15.46 7.64 11.00
C TYR A 54 -16.93 7.25 11.23
N ALA A 55 -17.22 5.98 11.00
CA ALA A 55 -18.56 5.42 11.16
C ALA A 55 -18.48 3.96 11.63
N ALA A 56 -19.52 3.50 12.29
CA ALA A 56 -19.67 2.08 12.59
C ALA A 56 -20.11 1.34 11.33
N GLY A 57 -19.31 0.41 10.86
CA GLY A 57 -19.59 -0.36 9.64
C GLY A 57 -18.50 -1.37 9.35
N CYS A 58 -18.81 -2.35 8.50
CA CYS A 58 -17.83 -3.28 7.96
C CYS A 58 -18.13 -3.59 6.49
N MET A 59 -17.15 -4.14 5.80
CA MET A 59 -17.31 -4.68 4.44
C MET A 59 -17.71 -6.14 4.53
N LEU A 60 -18.64 -6.57 3.64
CA LEU A 60 -19.01 -7.95 3.45
C LEU A 60 -18.63 -8.34 2.02
N PHE A 61 -17.77 -9.34 1.90
CA PHE A 61 -17.23 -9.78 0.61
C PHE A 61 -17.91 -11.09 0.19
N LEU A 62 -18.40 -11.12 -1.03
CA LEU A 62 -18.99 -12.30 -1.65
C LEU A 62 -18.21 -12.69 -2.90
N ALA A 63 -18.20 -13.98 -3.21
CA ALA A 63 -17.87 -14.44 -4.55
C ALA A 63 -18.90 -13.91 -5.57
N PRO A 64 -18.57 -13.73 -6.85
CA PRO A 64 -19.50 -13.22 -7.86
C PRO A 64 -20.82 -14.02 -7.91
N GLU A 65 -20.76 -15.34 -7.87
CA GLU A 65 -21.92 -16.24 -7.93
C GLU A 65 -22.84 -16.09 -6.71
N ASP A 66 -22.27 -15.87 -5.53
CA ASP A 66 -23.01 -15.61 -4.31
C ASP A 66 -23.61 -14.20 -4.30
N ALA A 67 -22.93 -13.24 -4.90
CA ALA A 67 -23.46 -11.88 -5.03
C ALA A 67 -24.66 -11.82 -5.98
N GLU A 68 -24.66 -12.57 -7.08
CA GLU A 68 -25.82 -12.68 -7.98
C GLU A 68 -27.05 -13.27 -7.27
N THR A 69 -26.85 -14.30 -6.45
CA THR A 69 -27.94 -15.03 -5.79
C THR A 69 -28.41 -14.35 -4.51
N HIS A 70 -27.49 -13.83 -3.70
CA HIS A 70 -27.74 -13.40 -2.32
C HIS A 70 -27.38 -11.93 -2.05
N GLY A 71 -26.72 -11.24 -2.99
CA GLY A 71 -26.21 -9.89 -2.78
C GLY A 71 -27.31 -8.88 -2.43
N PHE A 72 -28.48 -8.97 -3.09
CA PHE A 72 -29.61 -8.11 -2.78
C PHE A 72 -30.16 -8.35 -1.36
N LEU A 73 -30.31 -9.62 -0.98
CA LEU A 73 -30.80 -9.99 0.35
C LEU A 73 -29.84 -9.49 1.44
N LEU A 74 -28.55 -9.72 1.25
CA LEU A 74 -27.51 -9.30 2.20
C LEU A 74 -27.41 -7.77 2.30
N SER A 75 -27.55 -7.05 1.18
CA SER A 75 -27.60 -5.58 1.16
C SER A 75 -28.83 -5.05 1.89
N ALA A 76 -30.02 -5.64 1.65
CA ALA A 76 -31.24 -5.25 2.34
C ALA A 76 -31.18 -5.54 3.85
N LEU A 77 -30.52 -6.61 4.25
CA LEU A 77 -30.24 -6.91 5.66
C LEU A 77 -29.31 -5.84 6.24
N TYR A 78 -28.20 -5.52 5.58
CA TYR A 78 -27.24 -4.51 6.02
C TYR A 78 -27.92 -3.14 6.20
N ASP A 79 -28.80 -2.74 5.29
CA ASP A 79 -29.54 -1.47 5.35
C ASP A 79 -30.54 -1.39 6.53
N ARG A 80 -30.94 -2.53 7.12
CA ARG A 80 -31.82 -2.63 8.30
C ARG A 80 -31.08 -2.65 9.63
N LEU A 81 -29.76 -2.71 9.62
CA LEU A 81 -28.94 -2.66 10.83
C LEU A 81 -29.13 -1.33 11.58
N PRO A 82 -28.83 -1.27 12.87
CA PRO A 82 -28.98 -0.06 13.68
C PRO A 82 -28.31 1.15 13.03
N ARG A 83 -28.97 2.33 13.07
CA ARG A 83 -28.44 3.60 12.56
C ARG A 83 -27.37 4.23 13.44
N GLU A 84 -27.22 3.69 14.64
CA GLU A 84 -26.20 4.09 15.62
C GLU A 84 -25.72 2.83 16.35
N PHE A 85 -24.42 2.76 16.58
CA PHE A 85 -23.78 1.68 17.32
C PHE A 85 -22.69 2.26 18.21
N LEU A 86 -22.74 1.98 19.50
CA LEU A 86 -21.85 2.51 20.55
C LEU A 86 -21.71 4.04 20.50
N GLY A 87 -22.78 4.78 20.23
CA GLY A 87 -22.80 6.22 20.14
C GLY A 87 -22.24 6.80 18.83
N VAL A 88 -21.89 5.94 17.87
CA VAL A 88 -21.36 6.34 16.55
C VAL A 88 -22.40 6.02 15.47
N LYS A 89 -22.62 6.98 14.55
CA LYS A 89 -23.49 6.76 13.39
C LYS A 89 -22.97 5.61 12.54
N THR A 90 -23.91 4.77 12.06
CA THR A 90 -23.58 3.76 11.07
C THR A 90 -23.69 4.34 9.68
N GLU A 91 -22.72 4.03 8.83
CA GLU A 91 -22.79 4.37 7.42
C GLU A 91 -23.43 3.22 6.65
N HIS A 92 -24.63 3.47 6.14
CA HIS A 92 -25.30 2.61 5.18
C HIS A 92 -24.86 3.05 3.77
N ARG A 93 -24.75 2.09 2.87
CA ARG A 93 -24.32 2.24 1.48
C ARG A 93 -24.67 3.62 0.90
N SER A 94 -23.71 4.33 0.35
CA SER A 94 -24.04 5.55 -0.39
C SER A 94 -24.98 5.18 -1.55
N ARG A 95 -25.96 6.03 -1.85
CA ARG A 95 -26.92 5.83 -2.97
C ARG A 95 -26.24 5.63 -4.33
N GLN A 96 -24.96 5.91 -4.44
CA GLN A 96 -24.14 5.80 -5.65
C GLN A 96 -23.27 4.53 -5.75
N GLY A 97 -23.41 3.59 -4.80
CA GLY A 97 -22.74 2.28 -4.89
C GLY A 97 -21.26 2.23 -4.50
N ASN A 98 -20.62 3.35 -4.26
CA ASN A 98 -19.18 3.45 -3.91
C ASN A 98 -18.93 3.69 -2.43
N GLY A 99 -19.80 3.18 -1.56
CA GLY A 99 -19.63 3.28 -0.11
C GLY A 99 -18.45 2.45 0.39
N ARG A 100 -17.76 2.96 1.42
CA ARG A 100 -16.67 2.26 2.08
C ARG A 100 -17.13 0.95 2.71
N TYR A 101 -18.34 0.92 3.27
CA TYR A 101 -18.93 -0.20 3.98
C TYR A 101 -20.01 -0.92 3.15
N GLY A 102 -20.49 -2.07 3.65
CA GLY A 102 -21.57 -2.82 3.05
C GLY A 102 -21.09 -3.96 2.16
N VAL A 103 -21.98 -4.44 1.30
CA VAL A 103 -21.79 -5.65 0.50
C VAL A 103 -21.12 -5.32 -0.83
N LYS A 104 -20.07 -6.06 -1.16
CA LYS A 104 -19.37 -6.00 -2.45
C LYS A 104 -18.81 -7.38 -2.82
N THR A 105 -18.51 -7.58 -4.09
CA THR A 105 -17.75 -8.75 -4.49
C THR A 105 -16.25 -8.55 -4.21
N THR A 106 -15.52 -9.65 -4.10
CA THR A 106 -14.05 -9.62 -4.01
C THR A 106 -13.43 -8.90 -5.21
N GLY A 107 -13.99 -9.11 -6.42
CA GLY A 107 -13.55 -8.42 -7.64
C GLY A 107 -13.83 -6.91 -7.62
N GLN A 108 -14.99 -6.46 -7.10
CA GLN A 108 -15.27 -5.03 -6.93
C GLN A 108 -14.28 -4.38 -5.97
N PHE A 109 -13.94 -5.02 -4.85
CA PHE A 109 -12.93 -4.53 -3.92
C PHE A 109 -11.56 -4.41 -4.61
N LEU A 110 -11.15 -5.42 -5.33
CA LEU A 110 -9.87 -5.39 -6.06
C LEU A 110 -9.86 -4.28 -7.11
N LEU A 111 -10.95 -4.11 -7.89
CA LEU A 111 -11.06 -3.02 -8.86
C LEU A 111 -10.92 -1.64 -8.20
N GLU A 112 -11.60 -1.42 -7.07
CA GLU A 112 -11.54 -0.16 -6.32
C GLU A 112 -10.13 0.15 -5.81
N GLN A 113 -9.35 -0.88 -5.43
CA GLN A 113 -8.01 -0.69 -4.88
C GLN A 113 -6.92 -0.70 -5.96
N THR A 114 -6.95 -1.66 -6.88
CA THR A 114 -5.84 -1.95 -7.78
C THR A 114 -6.12 -1.61 -9.25
N GLY A 115 -7.37 -1.36 -9.61
CA GLY A 115 -7.79 -1.20 -11.00
C GLY A 115 -8.06 -2.53 -11.73
N LEU A 116 -7.91 -3.68 -11.07
CA LEU A 116 -8.16 -5.02 -11.62
C LEU A 116 -9.31 -5.70 -10.88
N PHE A 117 -10.11 -6.51 -11.57
CA PHE A 117 -11.15 -7.35 -10.96
C PHE A 117 -10.61 -8.64 -10.30
N HIS A 118 -9.33 -8.93 -10.46
CA HIS A 118 -8.63 -10.11 -9.99
C HIS A 118 -7.27 -9.75 -9.38
N THR A 119 -6.64 -10.67 -8.71
CA THR A 119 -5.25 -10.53 -8.29
C THR A 119 -4.34 -10.45 -9.51
N PRO A 120 -3.23 -9.67 -9.49
CA PRO A 120 -2.35 -9.57 -10.64
C PRO A 120 -1.80 -10.95 -11.04
N GLU A 121 -1.94 -11.31 -12.30
CA GLU A 121 -1.52 -12.59 -12.88
C GLU A 121 -0.26 -12.46 -13.73
N THR A 122 -0.01 -11.26 -14.27
CA THR A 122 1.12 -10.98 -15.15
C THR A 122 2.07 -9.97 -14.53
N TRP A 123 3.35 -10.02 -14.95
CA TRP A 123 4.33 -9.03 -14.52
C TRP A 123 3.94 -7.59 -14.93
N ARG A 124 3.20 -7.44 -16.06
CA ARG A 124 2.72 -6.12 -16.52
C ARG A 124 1.70 -5.52 -15.56
N GLU A 125 0.79 -6.33 -15.07
CA GLU A 125 -0.18 -5.91 -14.06
C GLU A 125 0.52 -5.50 -12.76
N TRP A 126 1.49 -6.30 -12.29
CA TRP A 126 2.30 -5.94 -11.12
C TRP A 126 3.11 -4.66 -11.29
N MET A 127 3.64 -4.41 -12.50
CA MET A 127 4.33 -3.15 -12.81
C MET A 127 3.38 -1.95 -12.79
N ALA A 128 2.17 -2.11 -13.33
CA ALA A 128 1.20 -1.04 -13.52
C ALA A 128 0.51 -0.59 -12.22
N ILE A 129 0.41 -1.48 -11.22
CA ILE A 129 -0.27 -1.13 -9.96
C ILE A 129 0.65 -0.28 -9.07
N PRO A 130 0.23 0.93 -8.68
CA PRO A 130 1.00 1.74 -7.74
C PRO A 130 1.18 1.05 -6.38
N SER A 131 2.35 1.24 -5.76
CA SER A 131 2.65 0.61 -4.46
C SER A 131 1.60 0.95 -3.38
N TYR A 132 1.11 2.19 -3.34
CA TYR A 132 0.09 2.60 -2.37
C TYR A 132 -1.26 1.87 -2.56
N ALA A 133 -1.59 1.48 -3.78
CA ALA A 133 -2.80 0.72 -4.09
C ALA A 133 -2.70 -0.72 -3.55
N LEU A 134 -1.55 -1.36 -3.75
CA LEU A 134 -1.25 -2.67 -3.15
C LEU A 134 -1.23 -2.58 -1.61
N ALA A 135 -0.60 -1.55 -1.06
CA ALA A 135 -0.60 -1.32 0.38
C ALA A 135 -2.04 -1.16 0.93
N ALA A 136 -2.90 -0.39 0.25
CA ALA A 136 -4.29 -0.20 0.63
C ALA A 136 -5.09 -1.51 0.57
N ALA A 137 -4.92 -2.31 -0.49
CA ALA A 137 -5.59 -3.61 -0.61
C ALA A 137 -5.16 -4.59 0.50
N CYS A 138 -3.92 -4.47 1.00
CA CYS A 138 -3.39 -5.30 2.09
C CYS A 138 -3.67 -4.74 3.49
N ALA A 139 -4.05 -3.46 3.63
CA ALA A 139 -4.30 -2.82 4.93
C ALA A 139 -5.64 -3.23 5.53
N GLY A 140 -5.77 -3.02 6.85
CA GLY A 140 -6.96 -3.39 7.60
C GLY A 140 -6.98 -4.84 8.03
N GLU A 141 -8.16 -5.32 8.41
CA GLU A 141 -8.31 -6.62 9.04
C GLU A 141 -9.55 -7.36 8.50
N ILE A 142 -9.41 -8.67 8.35
CA ILE A 142 -10.52 -9.58 8.07
C ILE A 142 -10.96 -10.21 9.39
N PHE A 143 -12.20 -9.95 9.78
CA PHE A 143 -12.80 -10.44 11.04
C PHE A 143 -13.36 -11.84 10.89
N HIS A 144 -13.81 -12.18 9.70
CA HIS A 144 -14.37 -13.48 9.34
C HIS A 144 -14.05 -13.77 7.86
N ASP A 145 -13.67 -14.99 7.56
CA ASP A 145 -13.43 -15.45 6.19
C ASP A 145 -13.82 -16.93 6.07
N GLY A 146 -15.11 -17.16 5.84
CA GLY A 146 -15.67 -18.52 5.80
C GLY A 146 -15.11 -19.36 4.65
N SER A 147 -14.83 -18.72 3.51
CA SER A 147 -14.26 -19.40 2.32
C SER A 147 -12.74 -19.34 2.25
N GLY A 148 -12.09 -18.48 3.04
CA GLY A 148 -10.65 -18.20 2.94
C GLY A 148 -10.27 -17.31 1.75
N SER A 149 -11.24 -16.85 0.96
CA SER A 149 -10.98 -16.13 -0.29
C SER A 149 -10.27 -14.80 -0.10
N MET A 150 -10.72 -13.97 0.86
CA MET A 150 -10.08 -12.68 1.13
C MET A 150 -8.69 -12.82 1.75
N THR A 151 -8.49 -13.82 2.58
CA THR A 151 -7.18 -14.17 3.13
C THR A 151 -6.22 -14.56 2.02
N GLY A 152 -6.64 -15.42 1.08
CA GLY A 152 -5.86 -15.83 -0.07
C GLY A 152 -5.52 -14.66 -1.01
N ILE A 153 -6.50 -13.81 -1.33
CA ILE A 153 -6.30 -12.60 -2.14
C ILE A 153 -5.24 -11.69 -1.49
N ARG A 154 -5.37 -11.38 -0.21
CA ARG A 154 -4.44 -10.48 0.49
C ARG A 154 -3.04 -11.07 0.62
N GLU A 155 -2.93 -12.38 0.81
CA GLU A 155 -1.64 -13.05 0.82
C GLU A 155 -0.96 -12.98 -0.55
N THR A 156 -1.70 -13.24 -1.63
CA THR A 156 -1.19 -13.08 -3.00
C THR A 156 -0.72 -11.65 -3.26
N LEU A 157 -1.49 -10.62 -2.86
CA LEU A 157 -1.08 -9.23 -3.03
C LEU A 157 0.16 -8.89 -2.20
N ARG A 158 0.30 -9.47 -1.01
CA ARG A 158 1.41 -9.18 -0.09
C ARG A 158 2.72 -9.81 -0.52
N THR A 159 2.69 -11.05 -1.03
CA THR A 159 3.87 -11.88 -1.27
C THR A 159 4.07 -12.28 -2.72
N GLY A 160 3.09 -12.08 -3.59
CA GLY A 160 3.07 -12.61 -4.95
C GLY A 160 3.76 -11.74 -6.00
N MET A 161 4.31 -10.57 -5.64
CA MET A 161 5.05 -9.74 -6.59
C MET A 161 6.24 -10.54 -7.15
N PRO A 162 6.33 -10.74 -8.49
CA PRO A 162 7.47 -11.45 -9.07
C PRO A 162 8.80 -10.75 -8.74
N GLU A 163 9.82 -11.54 -8.44
CA GLU A 163 11.14 -11.01 -8.07
C GLU A 163 11.72 -10.07 -9.14
N ASP A 164 11.58 -10.41 -10.41
CA ASP A 164 12.05 -9.56 -11.51
C ASP A 164 11.35 -8.20 -11.56
N VAL A 165 10.06 -8.12 -11.14
CA VAL A 165 9.34 -6.85 -11.00
C VAL A 165 9.89 -6.04 -9.84
N ARG A 166 10.12 -6.67 -8.68
CA ARG A 166 10.72 -6.03 -7.52
C ARG A 166 12.11 -5.47 -7.84
N VAL A 167 12.95 -6.30 -8.44
CA VAL A 167 14.32 -5.94 -8.86
C VAL A 167 14.30 -4.79 -9.87
N LYS A 168 13.36 -4.81 -10.83
CA LYS A 168 13.18 -3.72 -11.80
C LYS A 168 12.83 -2.40 -11.13
N LYS A 169 11.87 -2.42 -10.19
CA LYS A 169 11.50 -1.22 -9.41
C LYS A 169 12.67 -0.72 -8.55
N ILE A 170 13.43 -1.60 -7.91
CA ILE A 170 14.66 -1.24 -7.18
C ILE A 170 15.66 -0.54 -8.09
N ALA A 171 15.94 -1.08 -9.28
CA ALA A 171 16.85 -0.46 -10.24
C ALA A 171 16.36 0.94 -10.67
N GLY A 172 15.07 1.09 -10.95
CA GLY A 172 14.47 2.37 -11.31
C GLY A 172 14.59 3.41 -10.19
N HIS A 173 14.24 3.03 -8.96
CA HIS A 173 14.39 3.95 -7.83
C HIS A 173 15.86 4.29 -7.53
N ALA A 174 16.80 3.36 -7.70
CA ALA A 174 18.23 3.63 -7.52
C ALA A 174 18.75 4.69 -8.50
N VAL A 175 18.39 4.58 -9.79
CA VAL A 175 18.81 5.60 -10.78
C VAL A 175 18.11 6.94 -10.54
N LEU A 176 16.84 6.95 -10.12
CA LEU A 176 16.11 8.18 -9.82
C LEU A 176 16.63 8.86 -8.55
N MET A 177 17.08 8.10 -7.54
CA MET A 177 17.80 8.63 -6.37
C MET A 177 19.12 9.25 -6.78
N ALA A 178 19.94 8.56 -7.61
CA ALA A 178 21.20 9.09 -8.11
C ALA A 178 20.99 10.41 -8.86
N GLN A 179 20.04 10.42 -9.78
CA GLN A 179 19.76 11.60 -10.62
C GLN A 179 19.24 12.77 -9.80
N SER A 180 18.24 12.54 -8.94
CA SER A 180 17.61 13.62 -8.18
C SER A 180 18.52 14.13 -7.05
N GLY A 181 19.04 13.22 -6.20
CA GLY A 181 19.86 13.56 -5.05
C GLY A 181 21.31 13.86 -5.40
N GLN A 182 22.05 12.80 -5.77
CA GLN A 182 23.52 12.88 -5.93
C GLN A 182 23.97 13.80 -7.09
N TYR A 183 23.14 13.90 -8.15
CA TYR A 183 23.50 14.74 -9.30
C TYR A 183 22.83 16.11 -9.30
N ASN A 184 21.49 16.18 -9.18
CA ASN A 184 20.77 17.42 -9.46
C ASN A 184 20.77 18.43 -8.31
N VAL A 185 20.78 18.02 -7.03
CA VAL A 185 20.76 18.98 -5.91
C VAL A 185 21.94 19.93 -5.98
N SER A 186 23.15 19.40 -6.05
CA SER A 186 24.37 20.22 -6.14
C SER A 186 24.42 21.03 -7.43
N ARG A 187 23.99 20.45 -8.55
CA ARG A 187 23.99 21.12 -9.84
C ARG A 187 23.04 22.30 -9.88
N CYS A 188 21.81 22.16 -9.37
CA CYS A 188 20.85 23.25 -9.28
C CYS A 188 21.37 24.39 -8.39
N ARG A 189 21.96 24.08 -7.24
CA ARG A 189 22.56 25.09 -6.36
C ARG A 189 23.68 25.86 -7.05
N ARG A 190 24.58 25.19 -7.78
CA ARG A 190 25.65 25.84 -8.56
C ARG A 190 25.12 26.78 -9.64
N HIS A 191 23.91 26.54 -10.15
CA HIS A 191 23.24 27.45 -11.09
C HIS A 191 22.41 28.55 -10.39
N GLY A 192 22.38 28.59 -9.05
CA GLY A 192 21.55 29.53 -8.29
C GLY A 192 20.06 29.17 -8.26
N GLU A 193 19.69 27.96 -8.67
CA GLU A 193 18.32 27.46 -8.77
C GLU A 193 17.89 26.73 -7.49
N GLU A 194 17.77 27.47 -6.38
CA GLU A 194 17.44 26.90 -5.05
C GLU A 194 16.07 26.18 -5.04
N ALA A 195 15.08 26.71 -5.74
CA ALA A 195 13.77 26.06 -5.83
C ALA A 195 13.85 24.70 -6.53
N ALA A 196 14.64 24.60 -7.60
CA ALA A 196 14.87 23.34 -8.32
C ALA A 196 15.68 22.34 -7.45
N ALA A 197 16.65 22.83 -6.67
CA ALA A 197 17.41 22.00 -5.73
C ALA A 197 16.48 21.37 -4.67
N ARG A 198 15.53 22.15 -4.12
CA ARG A 198 14.53 21.65 -3.17
C ARG A 198 13.59 20.61 -3.80
N LEU A 199 13.11 20.83 -5.02
CA LEU A 199 12.31 19.83 -5.75
C LEU A 199 13.12 18.55 -5.99
N ALA A 200 14.37 18.66 -6.43
CA ALA A 200 15.25 17.51 -6.62
C ALA A 200 15.46 16.73 -5.31
N CYS A 201 15.63 17.43 -4.18
CA CYS A 201 15.72 16.79 -2.88
C CYS A 201 14.41 16.09 -2.46
N CYS A 202 13.24 16.68 -2.73
CA CYS A 202 11.96 16.03 -2.48
C CYS A 202 11.80 14.73 -3.31
N GLU A 203 12.20 14.75 -4.58
CA GLU A 203 12.22 13.56 -5.44
C GLU A 203 13.18 12.48 -4.88
N PHE A 204 14.39 12.88 -4.45
CA PHE A 204 15.32 11.96 -3.80
C PHE A 204 14.68 11.27 -2.59
N VAL A 205 14.06 12.03 -1.70
CA VAL A 205 13.40 11.49 -0.50
C VAL A 205 12.25 10.55 -0.87
N ASN A 206 11.44 10.92 -1.86
CA ASN A 206 10.33 10.08 -2.32
C ASN A 206 10.82 8.74 -2.88
N HIS A 207 11.84 8.77 -3.73
CA HIS A 207 12.43 7.55 -4.29
C HIS A 207 13.17 6.73 -3.24
N THR A 208 13.79 7.37 -2.26
CA THR A 208 14.40 6.67 -1.11
C THR A 208 13.35 5.94 -0.30
N LEU A 209 12.22 6.59 0.05
CA LEU A 209 11.14 5.92 0.75
C LEU A 209 10.65 4.68 -0.02
N ALA A 210 10.38 4.80 -1.32
CA ALA A 210 9.95 3.66 -2.13
C ALA A 210 11.01 2.55 -2.14
N MET A 211 12.29 2.90 -2.24
CA MET A 211 13.41 1.96 -2.14
C MET A 211 13.41 1.21 -0.80
N LEU A 212 13.23 1.91 0.32
CA LEU A 212 13.19 1.27 1.63
C LEU A 212 12.10 0.20 1.72
N PHE A 213 10.90 0.50 1.22
CA PHE A 213 9.81 -0.48 1.20
C PHE A 213 10.13 -1.69 0.31
N LEU A 214 10.68 -1.48 -0.88
CA LEU A 214 11.07 -2.56 -1.80
C LEU A 214 12.17 -3.46 -1.23
N LEU A 215 13.16 -2.89 -0.52
CA LEU A 215 14.23 -3.63 0.15
C LEU A 215 13.73 -4.44 1.36
N ASN A 216 12.57 -4.08 1.90
CA ASN A 216 11.87 -4.80 2.95
C ASN A 216 10.72 -5.69 2.41
N GLU A 217 10.58 -5.84 1.09
CA GLU A 217 9.51 -6.63 0.45
C GLU A 217 8.10 -6.22 0.91
N ARG A 218 7.90 -4.91 1.08
CA ARG A 218 6.63 -4.32 1.50
C ARG A 218 6.14 -3.29 0.50
N HIS A 219 4.84 -3.04 0.49
CA HIS A 219 4.24 -1.99 -0.32
C HIS A 219 4.23 -0.67 0.45
N MET A 220 4.76 0.39 -0.17
CA MET A 220 4.74 1.73 0.40
C MET A 220 3.31 2.27 0.40
N PRO A 221 2.75 2.67 1.55
CA PRO A 221 1.44 3.29 1.59
C PRO A 221 1.46 4.69 0.96
N PHE A 222 0.27 5.30 0.82
CA PHE A 222 0.14 6.68 0.34
C PHE A 222 1.04 7.64 1.13
N TYR A 223 1.62 8.65 0.48
CA TYR A 223 2.66 9.53 1.04
C TYR A 223 2.31 10.08 2.44
N LYS A 224 1.03 10.34 2.72
CA LYS A 224 0.56 10.82 4.03
C LYS A 224 1.02 9.94 5.20
N TRP A 225 1.15 8.64 4.95
CA TRP A 225 1.48 7.63 5.96
C TRP A 225 2.83 6.96 5.74
N ALA A 226 3.51 7.26 4.61
CA ALA A 226 4.75 6.58 4.22
C ALA A 226 5.86 6.70 5.27
N PHE A 227 6.08 7.90 5.80
CA PHE A 227 7.10 8.11 6.85
C PHE A 227 6.78 7.35 8.14
N ARG A 228 5.50 7.36 8.56
CA ARG A 228 5.08 6.64 9.76
C ARG A 228 5.26 5.13 9.60
N ALA A 229 4.83 4.59 8.47
CA ALA A 229 4.98 3.17 8.16
C ALA A 229 6.45 2.77 7.98
N ALA A 230 7.29 3.65 7.42
CA ALA A 230 8.72 3.39 7.23
C ALA A 230 9.50 3.28 8.55
N LYS A 231 9.04 3.92 9.64
CA LYS A 231 9.61 3.77 10.99
C LYS A 231 9.48 2.33 11.54
N GLU A 232 8.56 1.54 10.99
CA GLU A 232 8.29 0.16 11.39
C GLU A 232 8.99 -0.87 10.48
N LEU A 233 9.80 -0.43 9.52
CA LEU A 233 10.54 -1.32 8.63
C LEU A 233 11.71 -1.98 9.37
N PRO A 234 11.94 -3.28 9.18
CA PRO A 234 13.08 -4.00 9.78
C PRO A 234 14.44 -3.48 9.35
N LYS A 235 14.55 -2.93 8.12
CA LYS A 235 15.81 -2.47 7.53
C LYS A 235 15.70 -1.00 7.16
N LEU A 236 16.76 -0.25 7.44
CA LEU A 236 16.93 1.16 7.06
C LEU A 236 15.90 2.15 7.66
N SER A 237 15.10 1.72 8.65
CA SER A 237 14.17 2.61 9.36
C SER A 237 14.89 3.73 10.13
N GLU A 238 16.14 3.53 10.50
CA GLU A 238 17.02 4.52 11.12
C GLU A 238 17.33 5.72 10.21
N LEU A 239 17.11 5.61 8.89
CA LEU A 239 17.28 6.71 7.95
C LEU A 239 16.09 7.71 7.99
N ILE A 240 14.96 7.34 8.57
CA ILE A 240 13.75 8.17 8.51
C ILE A 240 13.94 9.57 9.12
N PRO A 241 14.56 9.77 10.30
CA PRO A 241 14.83 11.11 10.81
C PRO A 241 15.73 11.95 9.87
N THR A 242 16.66 11.29 9.18
CA THR A 242 17.56 11.92 8.20
C THR A 242 16.78 12.38 6.96
N LEU A 243 15.87 11.57 6.45
CA LEU A 243 14.99 11.94 5.33
C LEU A 243 14.03 13.08 5.72
N GLU A 244 13.49 13.08 6.94
CA GLU A 244 12.68 14.19 7.48
C GLU A 244 13.50 15.50 7.56
N ALA A 245 14.80 15.41 7.88
CA ALA A 245 15.68 16.58 7.91
C ALA A 245 15.98 17.13 6.50
N LEU A 246 16.21 16.27 5.52
CA LEU A 246 16.42 16.64 4.12
C LEU A 246 15.24 17.40 3.52
N LEU A 247 14.00 17.09 3.92
CA LEU A 247 12.81 17.83 3.48
C LEU A 247 12.75 19.26 4.03
N ARG A 248 13.43 19.54 5.15
CA ARG A 248 13.52 20.89 5.72
C ARG A 248 14.67 21.66 5.06
N GLU A 249 15.82 21.04 4.96
CA GLU A 249 17.03 21.64 4.39
C GLU A 249 17.79 20.59 3.58
N PRO A 250 17.88 20.74 2.25
CA PRO A 250 18.70 19.88 1.41
C PRO A 250 20.17 19.97 1.82
N ASP A 251 20.83 18.83 1.96
CA ASP A 251 22.25 18.73 2.33
C ASP A 251 22.93 17.62 1.54
N GLU A 252 23.97 17.98 0.78
CA GLU A 252 24.67 17.08 -0.14
C GLU A 252 25.35 15.94 0.60
N ASP A 253 26.04 16.23 1.70
CA ASP A 253 26.72 15.20 2.50
C ASP A 253 25.72 14.20 3.11
N THR A 254 24.55 14.67 3.47
CA THR A 254 23.47 13.83 3.99
C THR A 254 22.89 12.94 2.89
N ILE A 255 22.72 13.46 1.67
CA ILE A 255 22.29 12.67 0.50
C ILE A 255 23.29 11.54 0.23
N GLU A 256 24.60 11.83 0.28
CA GLU A 256 25.64 10.81 0.08
C GLU A 256 25.62 9.74 1.16
N ARG A 257 25.43 10.11 2.44
CA ARG A 257 25.29 9.13 3.54
C ARG A 257 24.07 8.22 3.37
N VAL A 258 22.92 8.77 2.98
CA VAL A 258 21.70 7.99 2.71
C VAL A 258 21.94 7.04 1.52
N SER A 259 22.56 7.55 0.45
CA SER A 259 22.89 6.76 -0.74
C SER A 259 23.84 5.60 -0.40
N ALA A 260 24.88 5.86 0.39
CA ALA A 260 25.81 4.83 0.86
C ALA A 260 25.11 3.74 1.68
N ALA A 261 24.19 4.09 2.59
CA ALA A 261 23.42 3.11 3.37
C ALA A 261 22.55 2.22 2.47
N VAL A 262 21.92 2.79 1.44
CA VAL A 262 21.14 2.03 0.45
C VAL A 262 22.06 1.10 -0.36
N ILE A 263 23.22 1.57 -0.78
CA ILE A 263 24.21 0.74 -1.51
C ILE A 263 24.64 -0.47 -0.66
N GLU A 264 24.90 -0.28 0.62
CA GLU A 264 25.27 -1.38 1.53
C GLU A 264 24.13 -2.42 1.65
N GLU A 265 22.89 -1.97 1.74
CA GLU A 265 21.75 -2.91 1.79
C GLU A 265 21.56 -3.63 0.43
N LEU A 266 21.76 -2.94 -0.71
CA LEU A 266 21.77 -3.59 -2.04
C LEU A 266 22.84 -4.69 -2.14
N ARG A 267 24.04 -4.45 -1.56
CA ARG A 267 25.11 -5.44 -1.48
C ARG A 267 24.74 -6.60 -0.55
N ALA A 268 24.19 -6.30 0.63
CA ALA A 268 23.76 -7.29 1.60
C ALA A 268 22.70 -8.26 1.02
N GLN A 269 21.80 -7.75 0.15
CA GLN A 269 20.83 -8.58 -0.56
C GLN A 269 21.37 -9.25 -1.83
N GLY A 270 22.65 -9.08 -2.17
CA GLY A 270 23.26 -9.67 -3.36
C GLY A 270 22.75 -9.07 -4.68
N LEU A 271 22.13 -7.89 -4.63
CA LEU A 271 21.60 -7.20 -5.80
C LEU A 271 22.70 -6.49 -6.60
N THR A 272 23.80 -6.13 -5.97
CA THR A 272 25.00 -5.54 -6.60
C THR A 272 26.27 -6.03 -5.91
N ASP A 273 27.37 -6.05 -6.66
CA ASP A 273 28.72 -6.35 -6.17
C ASP A 273 29.72 -5.22 -6.49
N GLY A 274 29.20 -4.09 -7.01
CA GLY A 274 30.01 -2.96 -7.41
C GLY A 274 30.64 -2.20 -6.23
N GLY A 275 31.81 -1.60 -6.45
CA GLY A 275 32.54 -0.80 -5.47
C GLY A 275 32.38 0.71 -5.61
N TRP A 276 31.37 1.16 -6.34
CA TRP A 276 31.13 2.60 -6.57
C TRP A 276 30.42 3.24 -5.36
N ASP A 277 30.65 4.53 -5.15
CA ASP A 277 29.96 5.34 -4.14
C ASP A 277 28.69 6.00 -4.70
N PHE A 278 28.48 5.96 -6.02
CA PHE A 278 27.36 6.55 -6.74
C PHE A 278 26.32 5.49 -7.11
N LEU A 279 25.03 5.77 -6.87
CA LEU A 279 23.94 4.80 -7.03
C LEU A 279 23.68 4.35 -8.48
N GLU A 280 23.90 5.23 -9.48
CA GLU A 280 23.57 4.92 -10.87
C GLU A 280 24.24 3.64 -11.40
N PRO A 281 25.57 3.41 -11.22
CA PRO A 281 26.19 2.15 -11.63
C PRO A 281 25.58 0.92 -10.94
N HIS A 282 25.16 1.06 -9.68
CA HIS A 282 24.48 -0.01 -8.96
C HIS A 282 23.09 -0.30 -9.56
N ALA A 283 22.34 0.72 -10.00
CA ALA A 283 21.08 0.54 -10.70
C ALA A 283 21.23 -0.36 -11.94
N TYR A 284 22.25 -0.13 -12.74
CA TYR A 284 22.56 -1.00 -13.89
C TYR A 284 23.04 -2.40 -13.48
N ALA A 285 23.73 -2.52 -12.34
CA ALA A 285 24.10 -3.84 -11.80
C ALA A 285 22.83 -4.63 -11.37
N VAL A 286 21.90 -3.97 -10.73
CA VAL A 286 20.60 -4.53 -10.33
C VAL A 286 19.80 -4.95 -11.58
N MET A 287 19.72 -4.11 -12.62
CA MET A 287 19.05 -4.46 -13.89
C MET A 287 19.56 -5.78 -14.48
N ARG A 288 20.86 -6.06 -14.41
CA ARG A 288 21.47 -7.31 -14.92
C ARG A 288 21.04 -8.56 -14.15
N ARG A 289 20.41 -8.44 -12.97
CA ARG A 289 19.87 -9.57 -12.21
C ARG A 289 18.50 -10.05 -12.73
N ILE A 290 17.82 -9.24 -13.54
CA ILE A 290 16.51 -9.54 -14.11
C ILE A 290 16.67 -10.67 -15.13
N ARG A 291 15.87 -11.72 -14.96
CA ARG A 291 15.89 -12.92 -15.81
C ARG A 291 14.88 -12.84 -16.95
N ASN A 292 13.74 -12.20 -16.73
CA ASN A 292 12.71 -12.00 -17.75
C ASN A 292 13.21 -10.96 -18.78
N PRO A 293 13.39 -11.35 -20.07
CA PRO A 293 13.94 -10.45 -21.09
C PRO A 293 13.03 -9.28 -21.42
N GLU A 294 11.71 -9.41 -21.27
CA GLU A 294 10.78 -8.30 -21.50
C GLU A 294 10.91 -7.24 -20.41
N ILE A 295 11.06 -7.66 -19.14
CA ILE A 295 11.28 -6.73 -18.02
C ILE A 295 12.68 -6.09 -18.12
N ALA A 296 13.69 -6.89 -18.50
CA ALA A 296 15.05 -6.37 -18.68
C ALA A 296 15.17 -5.33 -19.81
N ALA A 297 14.26 -5.38 -20.80
CA ALA A 297 14.20 -4.43 -21.91
C ALA A 297 13.48 -3.12 -21.59
N LEU A 298 12.78 -3.02 -20.44
CA LEU A 298 12.12 -1.78 -20.01
C LEU A 298 13.16 -0.68 -19.73
N HIS A 299 12.74 0.57 -19.98
CA HIS A 299 13.61 1.71 -19.65
C HIS A 299 13.91 1.72 -18.15
N ILE A 300 15.19 1.98 -17.78
CA ILE A 300 15.65 1.84 -16.39
C ILE A 300 14.84 2.69 -15.40
N MET A 301 14.40 3.87 -15.80
CA MET A 301 13.62 4.81 -14.96
C MET A 301 12.14 4.42 -14.80
N GLU A 302 11.67 3.38 -15.48
CA GLU A 302 10.29 2.90 -15.34
C GLU A 302 10.13 2.15 -14.01
N VAL A 303 9.21 2.61 -13.13
CA VAL A 303 9.01 2.13 -11.76
C VAL A 303 7.55 1.82 -11.44
#